data_bcbdc8798fe352b1ea3eccb142663db8
#
_entry.id   bcbdc8798fe352b1ea3eccb142663db8
#
_cell.length_a   1.000
_cell.length_b   1.000
_cell.length_c   1.000
_cell.angle_alpha   90.00
_cell.angle_beta   90.00
_cell.angle_gamma   90.00
#
_symmetry.space_group_name_H-M   'P 1'
#
loop_
_entity.id
_entity.type
_entity.pdbx_description
1 polymer ?
#
loop_
_entity_poly.entity_id
_entity_poly.type
_entity_poly.pdbx_seq_one_letter_code
_entity_poly.pdbx_strand_id
1 'polypeptide(L)'
;MVYLKAKPYYLTDEDIKWVEDTISNMTDEEKVGQLFFQLTAGMDESYLKELMEKYHLGGCSYNNMPAAAVQQQNRILQKYAKIPLIIACNTENGGAGGCSDGTYIASQIKIGATRKVEHAYNLGKYANVEAKAIGCNMAFAPVADIHYNWQNTEIVARAYGNDPQRVAEMSKAYMEGAHSIGGFTCAAKHFPGNGHDFRDAHISNNVNIFNEKEWMETFGHVYKTLIDNDLDAIMGGHIMMPNYMREVKPGIKDEEMLPATLCHEIMTGLLRDKLGFNGMVVTE
;
A
#
# COMPACT_ATOMS: atom_id res chain seq x y z
N MET A 1 -13.82 14.03 -1.35
CA MET A 1 -12.89 15.18 -1.51
C MET A 1 -11.70 14.91 -0.59
N VAL A 2 -10.47 15.19 -1.05
CA VAL A 2 -9.25 15.02 -0.22
C VAL A 2 -9.01 16.31 0.56
N TYR A 3 -8.68 16.19 1.84
CA TYR A 3 -8.44 17.31 2.74
C TYR A 3 -6.94 17.50 2.95
N LEU A 4 -6.30 18.35 2.16
CA LEU A 4 -4.85 18.51 2.10
C LEU A 4 -4.21 19.03 3.40
N LYS A 5 -4.95 19.77 4.24
CA LYS A 5 -4.49 20.22 5.56
C LYS A 5 -4.64 19.16 6.66
N ALA A 6 -5.41 18.11 6.41
CA ALA A 6 -5.62 17.03 7.36
C ALA A 6 -4.60 15.89 7.16
N LYS A 7 -4.56 14.98 8.12
CA LYS A 7 -3.76 13.74 8.02
C LYS A 7 -4.13 12.96 6.75
N PRO A 8 -3.19 12.29 6.13
CA PRO A 8 -1.77 12.20 6.48
C PRO A 8 -0.91 13.32 5.88
N TYR A 9 -1.49 14.29 5.20
CA TYR A 9 -0.76 15.25 4.36
C TYR A 9 -0.20 16.44 5.14
N TYR A 10 -1.00 17.09 6.01
CA TYR A 10 -0.62 18.27 6.81
C TYR A 10 0.03 19.39 5.99
N LEU A 11 -0.40 19.60 4.74
CA LEU A 11 0.22 20.56 3.83
C LEU A 11 0.00 22.01 4.31
N THR A 12 1.04 22.82 4.12
CA THR A 12 0.95 24.28 4.28
C THR A 12 0.14 24.93 3.15
N ASP A 13 -0.23 26.19 3.28
CA ASP A 13 -0.91 26.91 2.20
C ASP A 13 -0.02 27.04 0.93
N GLU A 14 1.30 27.12 1.11
CA GLU A 14 2.27 27.13 0.01
C GLU A 14 2.30 25.78 -0.74
N ASP A 15 2.33 24.67 0.01
CA ASP A 15 2.28 23.32 -0.58
C ASP A 15 0.97 23.09 -1.33
N ILE A 16 -0.17 23.51 -0.75
CA ILE A 16 -1.49 23.39 -1.39
C ILE A 16 -1.52 24.19 -2.68
N LYS A 17 -1.01 25.42 -2.64
CA LYS A 17 -0.91 26.26 -3.84
C LYS A 17 -0.07 25.58 -4.93
N TRP A 18 1.06 24.98 -4.57
CA TRP A 18 1.88 24.23 -5.51
C TRP A 18 1.11 23.07 -6.15
N VAL A 19 0.35 22.31 -5.36
CA VAL A 19 -0.49 21.20 -5.85
C VAL A 19 -1.56 21.71 -6.83
N GLU A 20 -2.29 22.76 -6.45
CA GLU A 20 -3.37 23.34 -7.26
C GLU A 20 -2.83 23.95 -8.57
N ASP A 21 -1.75 24.70 -8.49
CA ASP A 21 -1.08 25.28 -9.67
C ASP A 21 -0.55 24.17 -10.60
N THR A 22 0.03 23.12 -10.04
CA THR A 22 0.52 21.97 -10.82
C THR A 22 -0.62 21.30 -11.57
N ILE A 23 -1.69 20.93 -10.87
CA ILE A 23 -2.86 20.26 -11.47
C ILE A 23 -3.52 21.15 -12.55
N SER A 24 -3.64 22.45 -12.29
CA SER A 24 -4.27 23.39 -13.24
C SER A 24 -3.47 23.59 -14.53
N ASN A 25 -2.14 23.40 -14.45
CA ASN A 25 -1.25 23.53 -15.62
C ASN A 25 -1.01 22.20 -16.36
N MET A 26 -1.54 21.08 -15.86
CA MET A 26 -1.44 19.78 -16.53
C MET A 26 -2.48 19.63 -17.63
N THR A 27 -2.07 19.00 -18.75
CA THR A 27 -3.02 18.50 -19.75
C THR A 27 -3.82 17.32 -19.21
N ASP A 28 -4.90 16.93 -19.89
CA ASP A 28 -5.69 15.78 -19.46
C ASP A 28 -4.89 14.46 -19.60
N GLU A 29 -4.02 14.34 -20.61
CA GLU A 29 -3.11 13.22 -20.78
C GLU A 29 -2.12 13.12 -19.61
N GLU A 30 -1.54 14.24 -19.18
CA GLU A 30 -0.66 14.28 -18.00
C GLU A 30 -1.40 13.86 -16.73
N LYS A 31 -2.62 14.36 -16.52
CA LYS A 31 -3.45 13.97 -15.35
C LYS A 31 -3.79 12.47 -15.36
N VAL A 32 -4.15 11.93 -16.53
CA VAL A 32 -4.42 10.50 -16.68
C VAL A 32 -3.16 9.69 -16.40
N GLY A 33 -2.00 10.11 -16.93
CA GLY A 33 -0.71 9.45 -16.69
C GLY A 33 -0.37 9.34 -15.20
N GLN A 34 -0.66 10.39 -14.41
CA GLN A 34 -0.42 10.39 -12.96
C GLN A 34 -1.23 9.33 -12.18
N LEU A 35 -2.30 8.78 -12.76
CA LEU A 35 -3.09 7.70 -12.14
C LEU A 35 -2.45 6.32 -12.32
N PHE A 36 -1.42 6.18 -13.15
CA PHE A 36 -0.80 4.89 -13.43
C PHE A 36 0.45 4.66 -12.60
N PHE A 37 0.51 3.46 -12.03
CA PHE A 37 1.65 2.90 -11.32
C PHE A 37 2.20 1.72 -12.15
N GLN A 38 3.35 1.91 -12.81
CA GLN A 38 3.87 0.93 -13.77
C GLN A 38 4.91 0.00 -13.12
N LEU A 39 4.79 -1.30 -13.38
CA LEU A 39 5.85 -2.24 -13.07
C LEU A 39 6.96 -2.10 -14.12
N THR A 40 8.18 -1.73 -13.69
CA THR A 40 9.36 -1.62 -14.55
C THR A 40 10.41 -2.65 -14.14
N ALA A 41 11.21 -3.13 -15.08
CA ALA A 41 12.30 -4.05 -14.78
C ALA A 41 13.37 -4.04 -15.88
N GLY A 42 14.62 -3.74 -15.52
CA GLY A 42 15.80 -3.94 -16.38
C GLY A 42 15.73 -3.26 -17.74
N MET A 43 15.06 -2.13 -17.84
CA MET A 43 14.80 -1.44 -19.10
C MET A 43 15.89 -0.43 -19.42
N ASP A 44 16.13 -0.21 -20.71
CA ASP A 44 17.10 0.79 -21.16
C ASP A 44 16.59 2.23 -20.93
N GLU A 45 17.50 3.21 -21.00
CA GLU A 45 17.20 4.61 -20.74
C GLU A 45 16.18 5.17 -21.75
N SER A 46 16.18 4.73 -23.01
CA SER A 46 15.25 5.22 -24.04
C SER A 46 13.81 4.86 -23.70
N TYR A 47 13.57 3.64 -23.24
CA TYR A 47 12.25 3.19 -22.81
C TYR A 47 11.79 3.89 -21.53
N LEU A 48 12.66 4.00 -20.51
CA LEU A 48 12.34 4.69 -19.25
C LEU A 48 12.02 6.17 -19.48
N LYS A 49 12.75 6.81 -20.40
CA LYS A 49 12.48 8.18 -20.85
C LYS A 49 11.10 8.27 -21.51
N GLU A 50 10.76 7.35 -22.42
CA GLU A 50 9.44 7.33 -23.08
C GLU A 50 8.29 7.19 -22.07
N LEU A 51 8.45 6.34 -21.03
CA LEU A 51 7.45 6.21 -19.96
C LEU A 51 7.17 7.57 -19.28
N MET A 52 8.19 8.37 -19.05
CA MET A 52 8.04 9.66 -18.36
C MET A 52 7.55 10.78 -19.28
N GLU A 53 8.14 10.92 -20.47
CA GLU A 53 7.85 12.04 -21.36
C GLU A 53 6.55 11.87 -22.16
N LYS A 54 6.15 10.63 -22.45
CA LYS A 54 4.96 10.33 -23.25
C LYS A 54 3.75 9.91 -22.42
N TYR A 55 3.98 9.07 -21.38
CA TYR A 55 2.90 8.52 -20.58
C TYR A 55 2.74 9.22 -19.22
N HIS A 56 3.66 10.07 -18.82
CA HIS A 56 3.56 10.94 -17.63
C HIS A 56 3.21 10.19 -16.34
N LEU A 57 3.81 9.01 -16.11
CA LEU A 57 3.47 8.13 -14.99
C LEU A 57 3.55 8.83 -13.63
N GLY A 58 2.61 8.53 -12.74
CA GLY A 58 2.60 9.02 -11.35
C GLY A 58 3.50 8.19 -10.43
N GLY A 59 3.69 6.91 -10.74
CA GLY A 59 4.53 6.03 -9.94
C GLY A 59 5.05 4.82 -10.68
N CYS A 60 6.01 4.14 -10.05
CA CYS A 60 6.48 2.84 -10.51
C CYS A 60 6.87 1.93 -9.36
N SER A 61 6.79 0.63 -9.63
CA SER A 61 7.49 -0.43 -8.91
C SER A 61 8.35 -1.22 -9.91
N TYR A 62 9.09 -2.21 -9.44
CA TYR A 62 10.03 -2.93 -10.31
C TYR A 62 10.24 -4.36 -9.81
N ASN A 63 10.65 -5.25 -10.71
CA ASN A 63 11.10 -6.58 -10.34
C ASN A 63 12.45 -6.51 -9.60
N ASN A 64 12.65 -7.41 -8.65
CA ASN A 64 13.81 -7.40 -7.79
C ASN A 64 15.11 -7.55 -8.61
N MET A 65 16.00 -6.57 -8.47
CA MET A 65 17.30 -6.46 -9.16
C MET A 65 18.38 -6.08 -8.15
N PRO A 66 19.70 -6.21 -8.50
CA PRO A 66 20.75 -5.68 -7.65
C PRO A 66 20.62 -4.18 -7.37
N ALA A 67 21.00 -3.73 -6.18
CA ALA A 67 20.83 -2.34 -5.72
C ALA A 67 21.38 -1.30 -6.71
N ALA A 68 22.53 -1.55 -7.31
CA ALA A 68 23.13 -0.65 -8.31
C ALA A 68 22.24 -0.47 -9.55
N ALA A 69 21.59 -1.55 -10.02
CA ALA A 69 20.69 -1.50 -11.17
C ALA A 69 19.39 -0.75 -10.81
N VAL A 70 18.79 -1.04 -9.66
CA VAL A 70 17.62 -0.31 -9.14
C VAL A 70 17.93 1.18 -9.01
N GLN A 71 19.05 1.53 -8.40
CA GLN A 71 19.45 2.92 -8.21
C GLN A 71 19.64 3.65 -9.54
N GLN A 72 20.24 3.00 -10.52
CA GLN A 72 20.42 3.56 -11.86
C GLN A 72 19.06 3.79 -12.54
N GLN A 73 18.17 2.79 -12.53
CA GLN A 73 16.82 2.92 -13.08
C GLN A 73 16.04 4.08 -12.44
N ASN A 74 16.02 4.14 -11.10
CA ASN A 74 15.30 5.15 -10.37
C ASN A 74 15.82 6.57 -10.64
N ARG A 75 17.14 6.74 -10.81
CA ARG A 75 17.73 8.02 -11.23
C ARG A 75 17.28 8.43 -12.63
N ILE A 76 17.22 7.48 -13.58
CA ILE A 76 16.76 7.76 -14.95
C ILE A 76 15.28 8.18 -14.93
N LEU A 77 14.43 7.43 -14.23
CA LEU A 77 13.01 7.76 -14.11
C LEU A 77 12.80 9.17 -13.53
N GLN A 78 13.44 9.48 -12.40
CA GLN A 78 13.34 10.80 -11.76
C GLN A 78 13.90 11.94 -12.64
N LYS A 79 14.95 11.66 -13.43
CA LYS A 79 15.56 12.64 -14.36
C LYS A 79 14.57 13.13 -15.42
N TYR A 80 13.70 12.24 -15.91
CA TYR A 80 12.73 12.54 -16.96
C TYR A 80 11.32 12.81 -16.43
N ALA A 81 11.07 12.61 -15.15
CA ALA A 81 9.78 12.91 -14.54
C ALA A 81 9.57 14.43 -14.41
N LYS A 82 8.45 14.93 -14.93
CA LYS A 82 8.04 16.35 -14.78
C LYS A 82 7.60 16.65 -13.34
N ILE A 83 6.92 15.69 -12.73
CA ILE A 83 6.52 15.69 -11.32
C ILE A 83 7.30 14.57 -10.64
N PRO A 84 7.88 14.79 -9.43
CA PRO A 84 8.62 13.74 -8.73
C PRO A 84 7.81 12.45 -8.62
N LEU A 85 8.39 11.35 -9.11
CA LEU A 85 7.74 10.05 -9.22
C LEU A 85 7.68 9.34 -7.86
N ILE A 86 6.57 8.70 -7.57
CA ILE A 86 6.50 7.73 -6.47
C ILE A 86 7.15 6.43 -6.92
N ILE A 87 8.16 5.96 -6.18
CA ILE A 87 8.85 4.71 -6.46
C ILE A 87 8.68 3.78 -5.27
N ALA A 88 7.97 2.67 -5.48
CA ALA A 88 7.61 1.74 -4.43
C ALA A 88 8.34 0.40 -4.53
N CYS A 89 8.52 -0.25 -3.38
CA CYS A 89 9.08 -1.59 -3.27
C CYS A 89 8.44 -2.39 -2.11
N ASN A 90 8.63 -3.72 -2.11
CA ASN A 90 7.99 -4.64 -1.16
C ASN A 90 8.89 -4.94 0.05
N THR A 91 9.10 -3.97 0.93
CA THR A 91 9.99 -4.10 2.10
C THR A 91 9.37 -4.85 3.30
N GLU A 92 8.52 -5.85 3.03
CA GLU A 92 7.83 -6.64 4.05
C GLU A 92 8.79 -7.42 4.98
N ASN A 93 9.95 -7.86 4.44
CA ASN A 93 10.89 -8.76 5.11
C ASN A 93 12.28 -8.13 5.34
N GLY A 94 12.46 -6.88 4.94
CA GLY A 94 13.74 -6.19 4.96
C GLY A 94 14.05 -5.51 3.63
N GLY A 95 15.25 -4.96 3.48
CA GLY A 95 15.75 -4.34 2.25
C GLY A 95 15.81 -5.28 1.05
N ALA A 96 15.85 -6.60 1.29
CA ALA A 96 15.76 -7.63 0.25
C ALA A 96 14.45 -7.56 -0.59
N GLY A 97 13.44 -6.89 -0.10
CA GLY A 97 12.24 -6.56 -0.88
C GLY A 97 12.39 -5.34 -1.78
N GLY A 98 13.45 -4.56 -1.60
CA GLY A 98 13.82 -3.41 -2.43
C GLY A 98 14.87 -3.73 -3.48
N CYS A 99 15.80 -4.64 -3.18
CA CYS A 99 16.84 -5.09 -4.12
C CYS A 99 17.31 -6.51 -3.77
N SER A 100 17.84 -7.23 -4.77
CA SER A 100 18.18 -8.66 -4.62
C SER A 100 19.37 -8.92 -3.69
N ASP A 101 20.22 -7.92 -3.47
CA ASP A 101 21.36 -7.91 -2.56
C ASP A 101 21.08 -7.13 -1.26
N GLY A 102 19.81 -6.75 -1.02
CA GLY A 102 19.36 -6.13 0.21
C GLY A 102 19.30 -7.10 1.40
N THR A 103 19.24 -6.55 2.60
CA THR A 103 19.22 -7.34 3.83
C THR A 103 17.84 -8.00 4.04
N TYR A 104 17.83 -9.33 4.15
CA TYR A 104 16.67 -10.05 4.69
C TYR A 104 16.72 -10.01 6.22
N ILE A 105 15.75 -9.36 6.84
CA ILE A 105 15.64 -9.26 8.30
C ILE A 105 14.83 -10.43 8.86
N ALA A 106 13.52 -10.45 8.60
CA ALA A 106 12.62 -11.52 8.98
C ALA A 106 11.25 -11.35 8.32
N SER A 107 10.52 -12.46 8.10
CA SER A 107 9.10 -12.37 7.74
C SER A 107 8.26 -11.79 8.88
N GLN A 108 7.15 -11.14 8.55
CA GLN A 108 6.28 -10.50 9.56
C GLN A 108 5.76 -11.49 10.59
N ILE A 109 5.46 -12.75 10.21
CA ILE A 109 5.03 -13.78 11.18
C ILE A 109 6.11 -14.08 12.23
N LYS A 110 7.39 -14.07 11.84
CA LYS A 110 8.51 -14.26 12.79
C LYS A 110 8.61 -13.08 13.75
N ILE A 111 8.45 -11.86 13.23
CA ILE A 111 8.39 -10.64 14.05
C ILE A 111 7.21 -10.71 15.02
N GLY A 112 6.01 -11.06 14.54
CA GLY A 112 4.81 -11.22 15.37
C GLY A 112 4.94 -12.27 16.47
N ALA A 113 5.64 -13.37 16.19
CA ALA A 113 5.93 -14.43 17.16
C ALA A 113 6.81 -13.95 18.34
N THR A 114 7.62 -12.92 18.14
CA THR A 114 8.43 -12.33 19.24
C THR A 114 7.58 -11.60 20.26
N ARG A 115 6.37 -11.14 19.91
CA ARG A 115 5.47 -10.28 20.70
C ARG A 115 6.11 -8.95 21.15
N LYS A 116 7.19 -8.53 20.48
CA LYS A 116 7.90 -7.27 20.76
C LYS A 116 7.68 -6.27 19.62
N VAL A 117 6.90 -5.26 19.91
CA VAL A 117 6.55 -4.17 18.96
C VAL A 117 7.80 -3.47 18.40
N GLU A 118 8.84 -3.34 19.22
CA GLU A 118 10.15 -2.80 18.83
C GLU A 118 10.76 -3.51 17.60
N HIS A 119 10.55 -4.82 17.46
CA HIS A 119 11.07 -5.56 16.31
C HIS A 119 10.36 -5.18 15.01
N ALA A 120 9.04 -4.89 15.08
CA ALA A 120 8.31 -4.39 13.93
C ALA A 120 8.74 -2.96 13.53
N TYR A 121 8.95 -2.09 14.53
CA TYR A 121 9.52 -0.76 14.31
C TYR A 121 10.89 -0.85 13.63
N ASN A 122 11.78 -1.70 14.14
CA ASN A 122 13.12 -1.88 13.57
C ASN A 122 13.07 -2.47 12.16
N LEU A 123 12.14 -3.40 11.88
CA LEU A 123 11.90 -3.91 10.53
C LEU A 123 11.52 -2.77 9.60
N GLY A 124 10.52 -1.97 9.95
CA GLY A 124 10.07 -0.81 9.16
C GLY A 124 11.18 0.20 8.93
N LYS A 125 11.96 0.52 9.96
CA LYS A 125 13.05 1.48 9.88
C LYS A 125 14.18 1.00 8.96
N TYR A 126 14.77 -0.16 9.25
CA TYR A 126 15.99 -0.58 8.55
C TYR A 126 15.72 -1.08 7.13
N ALA A 127 14.58 -1.75 6.88
CA ALA A 127 14.19 -2.12 5.53
C ALA A 127 14.04 -0.90 4.62
N ASN A 128 13.46 0.17 5.14
CA ASN A 128 13.19 1.38 4.35
C ASN A 128 14.38 2.36 4.30
N VAL A 129 15.35 2.28 5.21
CA VAL A 129 16.65 2.93 5.04
C VAL A 129 17.36 2.39 3.80
N GLU A 130 17.40 1.07 3.61
CA GLU A 130 17.98 0.45 2.41
C GLU A 130 17.19 0.81 1.14
N ALA A 131 15.85 0.73 1.18
CA ALA A 131 15.00 1.12 0.08
C ALA A 131 15.19 2.59 -0.34
N LYS A 132 15.28 3.49 0.62
CA LYS A 132 15.54 4.92 0.36
C LYS A 132 16.91 5.14 -0.28
N ALA A 133 17.92 4.38 0.12
CA ALA A 133 19.28 4.49 -0.45
C ALA A 133 19.33 4.12 -1.94
N ILE A 134 18.41 3.28 -2.43
CA ILE A 134 18.30 2.91 -3.84
C ILE A 134 17.29 3.77 -4.61
N GLY A 135 16.73 4.82 -3.97
CA GLY A 135 15.85 5.80 -4.60
C GLY A 135 14.35 5.51 -4.51
N CYS A 136 13.92 4.55 -3.67
CA CYS A 136 12.50 4.36 -3.34
C CYS A 136 12.04 5.41 -2.33
N ASN A 137 10.74 5.72 -2.35
CA ASN A 137 10.11 6.66 -1.41
C ASN A 137 8.78 6.12 -0.84
N MET A 138 8.39 4.89 -1.21
CA MET A 138 7.19 4.22 -0.70
C MET A 138 7.46 2.74 -0.45
N ALA A 139 6.95 2.23 0.66
CA ALA A 139 6.83 0.80 0.93
C ALA A 139 5.43 0.29 0.56
N PHE A 140 5.33 -0.79 -0.21
CA PHE A 140 4.13 -1.62 -0.29
C PHE A 140 4.09 -2.56 0.92
N ALA A 141 4.06 -1.96 2.10
CA ALA A 141 4.05 -2.55 3.42
C ALA A 141 3.53 -1.50 4.44
N PRO A 142 3.08 -1.92 5.64
CA PRO A 142 3.04 -3.29 6.17
C PRO A 142 1.92 -4.14 5.56
N VAL A 143 2.05 -5.47 5.65
CA VAL A 143 0.93 -6.38 5.42
C VAL A 143 0.06 -6.35 6.68
N ALA A 144 -1.10 -5.73 6.56
CA ALA A 144 -2.07 -5.52 7.64
C ALA A 144 -3.17 -6.60 7.69
N ASP A 145 -2.95 -7.67 6.94
CA ASP A 145 -3.82 -8.84 6.89
C ASP A 145 -3.74 -9.68 8.15
N ILE A 146 -4.79 -10.47 8.41
CA ILE A 146 -4.89 -11.31 9.59
C ILE A 146 -4.94 -12.79 9.16
N HIS A 147 -3.99 -13.58 9.61
CA HIS A 147 -3.86 -14.99 9.25
C HIS A 147 -4.89 -15.86 9.98
N TYR A 148 -6.15 -15.81 9.55
CA TYR A 148 -7.23 -16.63 10.15
C TYR A 148 -7.25 -18.05 9.63
N ASN A 149 -6.92 -18.26 8.34
CA ASN A 149 -6.98 -19.56 7.69
C ASN A 149 -5.58 -20.07 7.39
N TRP A 150 -5.16 -21.13 8.05
CA TRP A 150 -3.85 -21.75 7.84
C TRP A 150 -3.65 -22.31 6.41
N GLN A 151 -4.75 -22.52 5.67
CA GLN A 151 -4.71 -22.96 4.25
C GLN A 151 -4.57 -21.78 3.27
N ASN A 152 -4.63 -20.56 3.75
CA ASN A 152 -4.40 -19.39 2.88
C ASN A 152 -3.01 -19.48 2.25
N THR A 153 -2.93 -19.41 0.93
CA THR A 153 -1.68 -19.63 0.18
C THR A 153 -0.83 -18.38 0.05
N GLU A 154 -1.39 -17.21 0.36
CA GLU A 154 -0.77 -15.92 0.08
C GLU A 154 -0.23 -15.22 1.34
N ILE A 155 -1.02 -15.19 2.43
CA ILE A 155 -0.72 -14.34 3.59
C ILE A 155 0.19 -15.03 4.61
N VAL A 156 0.13 -16.32 4.76
CA VAL A 156 0.80 -17.21 5.71
C VAL A 156 1.95 -16.60 6.54
N ALA A 157 3.09 -16.35 5.91
CA ALA A 157 4.29 -15.80 6.56
C ALA A 157 4.34 -14.26 6.52
N ARG A 158 3.42 -13.64 5.77
CA ARG A 158 3.41 -12.19 5.52
C ARG A 158 2.66 -11.41 6.61
N ALA A 159 1.65 -12.01 7.28
CA ALA A 159 0.94 -11.38 8.39
C ALA A 159 1.72 -11.47 9.72
N TYR A 160 1.48 -10.53 10.64
CA TYR A 160 2.06 -10.57 12.00
C TYR A 160 1.41 -11.61 12.91
N GLY A 161 0.34 -12.27 12.47
CA GLY A 161 -0.36 -13.32 13.21
C GLY A 161 -1.86 -13.35 12.94
N ASN A 162 -2.59 -13.98 13.86
CA ASN A 162 -4.04 -14.16 13.79
C ASN A 162 -4.83 -13.36 14.83
N ASP A 163 -4.15 -12.50 15.58
CA ASP A 163 -4.74 -11.64 16.60
C ASP A 163 -4.81 -10.19 16.05
N PRO A 164 -6.02 -9.64 15.86
CA PRO A 164 -6.19 -8.28 15.31
C PRO A 164 -5.43 -7.21 16.08
N GLN A 165 -5.40 -7.28 17.41
CA GLN A 165 -4.69 -6.32 18.24
C GLN A 165 -3.18 -6.36 17.98
N ARG A 166 -2.59 -7.54 17.91
CA ARG A 166 -1.17 -7.70 17.58
C ARG A 166 -0.85 -7.21 16.17
N VAL A 167 -1.69 -7.54 15.19
CA VAL A 167 -1.51 -7.08 13.81
C VAL A 167 -1.56 -5.55 13.76
N ALA A 168 -2.51 -4.92 14.47
CA ALA A 168 -2.62 -3.46 14.53
C ALA A 168 -1.37 -2.82 15.16
N GLU A 169 -0.93 -3.30 16.31
CA GLU A 169 0.24 -2.77 17.02
C GLU A 169 1.55 -2.92 16.21
N MET A 170 1.76 -4.10 15.61
CA MET A 170 2.97 -4.38 14.85
C MET A 170 2.98 -3.62 13.51
N SER A 171 1.84 -3.54 12.81
CA SER A 171 1.72 -2.78 11.57
C SER A 171 1.93 -1.28 11.81
N LYS A 172 1.35 -0.74 12.89
CA LYS A 172 1.59 0.65 13.32
C LYS A 172 3.08 0.89 13.59
N ALA A 173 3.73 0.02 14.34
CA ALA A 173 5.15 0.15 14.67
C ALA A 173 6.04 0.08 13.40
N TYR A 174 5.72 -0.81 12.45
CA TYR A 174 6.41 -0.82 11.16
C TYR A 174 6.31 0.53 10.44
N MET A 175 5.10 1.08 10.35
CA MET A 175 4.85 2.39 9.72
C MET A 175 5.61 3.51 10.42
N GLU A 176 5.58 3.57 11.76
CA GLU A 176 6.34 4.53 12.56
C GLU A 176 7.86 4.41 12.32
N GLY A 177 8.37 3.18 12.20
CA GLY A 177 9.77 2.90 11.84
C GLY A 177 10.12 3.45 10.45
N ALA A 178 9.26 3.25 9.46
CA ALA A 178 9.44 3.79 8.11
C ALA A 178 9.38 5.32 8.10
N HIS A 179 8.40 5.92 8.75
CA HIS A 179 8.28 7.37 8.84
C HIS A 179 9.46 8.04 9.55
N SER A 180 10.10 7.34 10.52
CA SER A 180 11.24 7.87 11.28
C SER A 180 12.46 8.25 10.42
N ILE A 181 12.55 7.74 9.19
CA ILE A 181 13.65 8.07 8.27
C ILE A 181 13.38 9.35 7.44
N GLY A 182 12.20 9.93 7.55
CA GLY A 182 11.74 11.12 6.83
C GLY A 182 11.57 10.92 5.31
N GLY A 183 10.54 11.51 4.73
CA GLY A 183 10.27 11.47 3.28
C GLY A 183 10.11 10.05 2.72
N PHE A 184 9.53 9.14 3.50
CA PHE A 184 9.23 7.78 3.10
C PHE A 184 7.82 7.41 3.56
N THR A 185 7.00 6.87 2.67
CA THR A 185 5.59 6.59 2.89
C THR A 185 5.31 5.09 2.93
N CYS A 186 4.16 4.70 3.48
CA CYS A 186 3.70 3.33 3.60
C CYS A 186 2.34 3.12 2.93
N ALA A 187 2.19 2.00 2.23
CA ALA A 187 0.90 1.52 1.74
C ALA A 187 0.54 0.21 2.45
N ALA A 188 -0.37 0.29 3.42
CA ALA A 188 -0.87 -0.90 4.11
C ALA A 188 -1.73 -1.76 3.18
N LYS A 189 -1.60 -3.08 3.28
CA LYS A 189 -2.23 -4.02 2.34
C LYS A 189 -2.70 -5.32 3.01
N HIS A 190 -3.69 -5.99 2.45
CA HIS A 190 -4.47 -5.73 1.24
C HIS A 190 -5.92 -5.39 1.63
N PHE A 191 -6.29 -4.12 1.59
CA PHE A 191 -7.63 -3.70 2.00
C PHE A 191 -8.71 -4.33 1.09
N PRO A 192 -9.81 -4.85 1.63
CA PRO A 192 -10.35 -4.78 2.99
C PRO A 192 -9.86 -5.88 3.95
N GLY A 193 -8.88 -6.67 3.59
CA GLY A 193 -8.23 -7.67 4.44
C GLY A 193 -8.30 -9.09 3.89
N ASN A 194 -7.12 -9.66 3.67
CA ASN A 194 -6.90 -11.04 3.25
C ASN A 194 -6.55 -11.93 4.45
N GLY A 195 -6.48 -13.25 4.22
CA GLY A 195 -6.08 -14.26 5.22
C GLY A 195 -7.23 -15.12 5.74
N HIS A 196 -8.44 -14.92 5.23
CA HIS A 196 -9.63 -15.71 5.57
C HIS A 196 -9.90 -16.81 4.53
N ASP A 197 -9.83 -16.47 3.24
CA ASP A 197 -9.99 -17.41 2.13
C ASP A 197 -8.68 -18.19 1.92
N PHE A 198 -8.79 -19.42 1.38
CA PHE A 198 -7.63 -20.22 1.00
C PHE A 198 -7.09 -19.87 -0.39
N ARG A 199 -7.89 -19.19 -1.21
CA ARG A 199 -7.55 -18.82 -2.59
C ARG A 199 -6.56 -17.67 -2.62
N ASP A 200 -5.69 -17.68 -3.63
CA ASP A 200 -4.78 -16.61 -3.95
C ASP A 200 -5.50 -15.53 -4.78
N ALA A 201 -5.48 -14.28 -4.30
CA ALA A 201 -6.16 -13.16 -4.95
C ALA A 201 -5.58 -12.82 -6.34
N HIS A 202 -4.34 -13.21 -6.64
CA HIS A 202 -3.73 -13.03 -7.97
C HIS A 202 -4.26 -14.02 -9.02
N ILE A 203 -4.91 -15.11 -8.60
CA ILE A 203 -5.35 -16.19 -9.50
C ILE A 203 -6.87 -16.26 -9.57
N SER A 204 -7.55 -15.98 -8.48
CA SER A 204 -9.02 -16.10 -8.39
C SER A 204 -9.59 -15.11 -7.37
N ASN A 205 -10.91 -14.88 -7.45
CA ASN A 205 -11.59 -14.02 -6.49
C ASN A 205 -11.39 -14.54 -5.06
N ASN A 206 -10.75 -13.72 -4.24
CA ASN A 206 -10.61 -13.93 -2.80
C ASN A 206 -11.83 -13.33 -2.07
N VAL A 207 -12.22 -13.91 -0.96
CA VAL A 207 -13.42 -13.52 -0.22
C VAL A 207 -13.13 -13.29 1.25
N ASN A 208 -13.48 -12.12 1.75
CA ASN A 208 -13.61 -11.84 3.17
C ASN A 208 -15.08 -12.00 3.56
N ILE A 209 -15.40 -13.02 4.36
CA ILE A 209 -16.79 -13.41 4.67
C ILE A 209 -17.40 -12.63 5.83
N PHE A 210 -16.66 -11.75 6.47
CA PHE A 210 -17.16 -11.01 7.62
C PHE A 210 -18.29 -10.05 7.24
N ASN A 211 -19.27 -9.93 8.13
CA ASN A 211 -20.23 -8.85 8.12
C ASN A 211 -19.60 -7.55 8.65
N GLU A 212 -20.33 -6.44 8.65
CA GLU A 212 -19.80 -5.15 9.07
C GLU A 212 -19.23 -5.18 10.50
N LYS A 213 -19.98 -5.75 11.43
CA LYS A 213 -19.57 -5.79 12.85
C LYS A 213 -18.30 -6.61 13.04
N GLU A 214 -18.29 -7.82 12.51
CA GLU A 214 -17.13 -8.73 12.58
C GLU A 214 -15.90 -8.10 11.92
N TRP A 215 -16.08 -7.45 10.79
CA TRP A 215 -15.03 -6.77 10.08
C TRP A 215 -14.48 -5.58 10.89
N MET A 216 -15.33 -4.75 11.47
CA MET A 216 -14.92 -3.61 12.29
C MET A 216 -14.16 -4.03 13.56
N GLU A 217 -14.51 -5.18 14.17
CA GLU A 217 -13.84 -5.72 15.34
C GLU A 217 -12.48 -6.39 15.00
N THR A 218 -12.18 -6.60 13.71
CA THR A 218 -10.99 -7.32 13.24
C THR A 218 -10.16 -6.46 12.28
N PHE A 219 -10.34 -6.61 10.97
CA PHE A 219 -9.62 -5.80 9.97
C PHE A 219 -9.89 -4.31 10.11
N GLY A 220 -11.12 -3.93 10.43
CA GLY A 220 -11.50 -2.54 10.69
C GLY A 220 -10.71 -1.93 11.84
N HIS A 221 -10.48 -2.70 12.93
CA HIS A 221 -9.62 -2.28 14.03
C HIS A 221 -8.18 -2.03 13.57
N VAL A 222 -7.62 -2.93 12.76
CA VAL A 222 -6.26 -2.77 12.22
C VAL A 222 -6.16 -1.51 11.36
N TYR A 223 -7.01 -1.38 10.33
CA TYR A 223 -6.98 -0.22 9.44
C TYR A 223 -7.29 1.09 10.16
N LYS A 224 -8.26 1.09 11.07
CA LYS A 224 -8.56 2.29 11.87
C LYS A 224 -7.37 2.73 12.73
N THR A 225 -6.65 1.77 13.32
CA THR A 225 -5.42 2.06 14.07
C THR A 225 -4.37 2.73 13.18
N LEU A 226 -4.15 2.22 11.97
CA LEU A 226 -3.18 2.80 11.04
C LEU A 226 -3.62 4.18 10.54
N ILE A 227 -4.88 4.34 10.15
CA ILE A 227 -5.46 5.61 9.68
C ILE A 227 -5.38 6.68 10.76
N ASP A 228 -5.65 6.33 12.01
CA ASP A 228 -5.57 7.28 13.13
C ASP A 228 -4.14 7.70 13.45
N ASN A 229 -3.14 6.94 12.98
CA ASN A 229 -1.70 7.21 13.14
C ASN A 229 -1.01 7.55 11.79
N ASP A 230 -1.70 8.31 10.93
CA ASP A 230 -1.14 8.95 9.73
C ASP A 230 -0.73 7.97 8.60
N LEU A 231 -1.51 6.92 8.36
CA LEU A 231 -1.31 6.04 7.21
C LEU A 231 -1.39 6.81 5.89
N ASP A 232 -0.33 6.77 5.09
CA ASP A 232 -0.19 7.53 3.83
C ASP A 232 -1.03 6.96 2.70
N ALA A 233 -0.97 5.63 2.53
CA ALA A 233 -1.62 4.95 1.43
C ALA A 233 -2.20 3.59 1.85
N ILE A 234 -3.16 3.11 1.08
CA ILE A 234 -3.72 1.76 1.17
C ILE A 234 -3.60 1.10 -0.20
N MET A 235 -3.15 -0.16 -0.22
CA MET A 235 -3.30 -1.01 -1.40
C MET A 235 -4.62 -1.76 -1.29
N GLY A 236 -5.51 -1.48 -2.25
CA GLY A 236 -6.78 -2.20 -2.39
C GLY A 236 -6.56 -3.57 -3.04
N GLY A 237 -6.97 -4.62 -2.35
CA GLY A 237 -6.94 -5.99 -2.86
C GLY A 237 -8.19 -6.32 -3.69
N HIS A 238 -8.06 -7.29 -4.59
CA HIS A 238 -9.16 -7.81 -5.40
C HIS A 238 -10.05 -8.78 -4.59
N ILE A 239 -10.52 -8.32 -3.42
CA ILE A 239 -11.21 -9.11 -2.40
C ILE A 239 -12.68 -8.73 -2.35
N MET A 240 -13.56 -9.71 -2.37
CA MET A 240 -15.01 -9.54 -2.25
C MET A 240 -15.43 -9.59 -0.77
N MET A 241 -16.48 -8.83 -0.42
CA MET A 241 -17.10 -8.83 0.93
C MET A 241 -18.60 -9.12 0.85
N PRO A 242 -19.01 -10.35 0.54
CA PRO A 242 -20.41 -10.64 0.24
C PRO A 242 -21.36 -10.39 1.43
N ASN A 243 -20.98 -10.70 2.66
CA ASN A 243 -21.83 -10.49 3.81
C ASN A 243 -21.98 -9.00 4.15
N TYR A 244 -20.88 -8.25 4.11
CA TYR A 244 -20.92 -6.78 4.21
C TYR A 244 -21.80 -6.17 3.11
N MET A 245 -21.64 -6.60 1.87
CA MET A 245 -22.44 -6.06 0.76
C MET A 245 -23.92 -6.31 0.91
N ARG A 246 -24.34 -7.47 1.42
CA ARG A 246 -25.77 -7.76 1.69
C ARG A 246 -26.37 -6.87 2.78
N GLU A 247 -25.55 -6.41 3.74
CA GLU A 247 -25.98 -5.47 4.79
C GLU A 247 -26.15 -4.04 4.25
N VAL A 248 -25.16 -3.54 3.50
CA VAL A 248 -25.16 -2.14 3.03
C VAL A 248 -26.00 -1.94 1.76
N LYS A 249 -26.27 -3.02 1.01
CA LYS A 249 -27.08 -3.01 -0.21
C LYS A 249 -28.05 -4.19 -0.23
N PRO A 250 -29.13 -4.14 0.59
CA PRO A 250 -30.11 -5.22 0.67
C PRO A 250 -30.70 -5.57 -0.71
N GLY A 251 -30.71 -6.86 -1.03
CA GLY A 251 -31.21 -7.37 -2.30
C GLY A 251 -30.19 -7.46 -3.43
N ILE A 252 -28.93 -7.09 -3.19
CA ILE A 252 -27.84 -7.32 -4.15
C ILE A 252 -27.71 -8.81 -4.47
N LYS A 253 -27.58 -9.14 -5.74
CA LYS A 253 -27.33 -10.51 -6.19
C LYS A 253 -25.85 -10.84 -6.22
N ASP A 254 -25.52 -12.13 -6.15
CA ASP A 254 -24.12 -12.56 -6.09
C ASP A 254 -23.34 -12.17 -7.36
N GLU A 255 -23.98 -12.22 -8.54
CA GLU A 255 -23.39 -11.80 -9.81
C GLU A 255 -23.16 -10.29 -9.94
N GLU A 256 -23.75 -9.48 -9.06
CA GLU A 256 -23.56 -8.03 -9.03
C GLU A 256 -22.46 -7.59 -8.05
N MET A 257 -21.93 -8.54 -7.26
CA MET A 257 -20.88 -8.23 -6.29
C MET A 257 -19.55 -8.05 -6.97
N LEU A 258 -18.92 -6.92 -6.72
CA LEU A 258 -17.61 -6.57 -7.26
C LEU A 258 -16.51 -6.72 -6.18
N PRO A 259 -15.26 -7.00 -6.58
CA PRO A 259 -14.13 -6.91 -5.67
C PRO A 259 -13.96 -5.48 -5.16
N ALA A 260 -13.35 -5.33 -3.99
CA ALA A 260 -13.23 -4.05 -3.29
C ALA A 260 -12.75 -2.90 -4.17
N THR A 261 -11.73 -3.13 -4.99
CA THR A 261 -11.15 -2.12 -5.89
C THR A 261 -12.11 -1.55 -6.93
N LEU A 262 -13.21 -2.23 -7.21
CA LEU A 262 -14.28 -1.81 -8.14
C LEU A 262 -15.58 -1.47 -7.42
N CYS A 263 -15.64 -1.56 -6.08
CA CYS A 263 -16.85 -1.44 -5.29
C CYS A 263 -16.90 -0.11 -4.55
N HIS A 264 -17.87 0.75 -4.93
CA HIS A 264 -18.09 2.05 -4.30
C HIS A 264 -18.39 1.95 -2.80
N GLU A 265 -19.24 0.98 -2.41
CA GLU A 265 -19.66 0.78 -1.03
C GLU A 265 -18.48 0.41 -0.12
N ILE A 266 -17.46 -0.26 -0.68
CA ILE A 266 -16.24 -0.62 0.06
C ILE A 266 -15.22 0.52 0.00
N MET A 267 -14.89 1.04 -1.19
CA MET A 267 -13.82 2.03 -1.34
C MET A 267 -14.22 3.42 -0.87
N THR A 268 -15.47 3.82 -1.07
CA THR A 268 -15.98 5.10 -0.59
C THR A 268 -16.69 4.93 0.74
N GLY A 269 -17.72 4.11 0.80
CA GLY A 269 -18.56 3.97 1.99
C GLY A 269 -17.80 3.47 3.22
N LEU A 270 -17.07 2.36 3.10
CA LEU A 270 -16.33 1.79 4.23
C LEU A 270 -15.02 2.53 4.48
N LEU A 271 -14.16 2.68 3.44
CA LEU A 271 -12.81 3.21 3.61
C LEU A 271 -12.81 4.73 3.84
N ARG A 272 -13.47 5.51 2.96
CA ARG A 272 -13.43 6.98 3.05
C ARG A 272 -14.38 7.52 4.12
N ASP A 273 -15.64 7.12 4.07
CA ASP A 273 -16.67 7.74 4.91
C ASP A 273 -16.65 7.16 6.33
N LYS A 274 -16.62 5.84 6.48
CA LYS A 274 -16.72 5.20 7.80
C LYS A 274 -15.37 5.19 8.57
N LEU A 275 -14.27 4.82 7.92
CA LEU A 275 -12.94 4.83 8.55
C LEU A 275 -12.26 6.21 8.54
N GLY A 276 -12.72 7.12 7.66
CA GLY A 276 -12.16 8.47 7.55
C GLY A 276 -10.80 8.52 6.87
N PHE A 277 -10.49 7.55 5.98
CA PHE A 277 -9.22 7.53 5.28
C PHE A 277 -9.12 8.64 4.24
N ASN A 278 -8.13 9.51 4.36
CA ASN A 278 -7.89 10.66 3.48
C ASN A 278 -6.66 10.48 2.57
N GLY A 279 -5.90 9.41 2.75
CA GLY A 279 -4.67 9.13 2.01
C GLY A 279 -4.88 8.58 0.59
N MET A 280 -3.78 8.19 -0.05
CA MET A 280 -3.78 7.64 -1.40
C MET A 280 -4.27 6.19 -1.42
N VAL A 281 -4.89 5.78 -2.53
CA VAL A 281 -5.23 4.37 -2.79
C VAL A 281 -4.50 3.93 -4.05
N VAL A 282 -3.81 2.80 -3.96
CA VAL A 282 -3.26 2.06 -5.09
C VAL A 282 -3.97 0.73 -5.22
N THR A 283 -4.04 0.16 -6.42
CA THR A 283 -4.57 -1.19 -6.63
C THR A 283 -3.45 -2.23 -6.58
N GLU A 284 -3.81 -3.44 -6.23
CA GLU A 284 -2.96 -4.61 -6.34
C GLU A 284 -2.69 -4.95 -7.81
#